data_b9cef96d2427c3443089df9f576da5e8
#
_entry.id   b9cef96d2427c3443089df9f576da5e8
#
_cell.length_a   1.000
_cell.length_b   1.000
_cell.length_c   1.000
_cell.angle_alpha   90.00
_cell.angle_beta   90.00
_cell.angle_gamma   90.00
#
_symmetry.space_group_name_H-M   'P 1'
#
loop_
_entity.id
_entity.type
_entity.pdbx_description
1 polymer ?
#
loop_
_entity_poly.entity_id
_entity_poly.type
_entity_poly.pdbx_seq_one_letter_code
_entity_poly.pdbx_strand_id
1 'polypeptide(L)'
;MGKANPSPPRSLRPPATNPRPCGLIVYPMNAPLLTLLAATLLAAGPALKLADSVPPAQNKVTITVKGDKRIIESNGIPDHKVAAFPNRGNPNVISEQKYRLEVPAHPQPATEQPGRFPYAWGVALNGVVFDPGTAEVYNDGDRSNPWRYEALRSNTEMGTTPRIPTGLGLDQNHGHVQPNGAYHYHGLPTLLIARLSGGETKMTHVGWAADGYPVYAVYAYAQADDAKSALKPMRSSYRLKTADRGGDGQTSPTGKPDGSFALDFEYVPGHGDLDEFGGRTGVTPEFPQGTYYYVLTEEFPFIPRKLKGTPDPSFNKMRMDAHANLGGQSGPGAKGKGKGKKGPPPQ
;
A
#
# COMPACT_ATOMS: atom_id res chain seq x y z
N MET A 1 77.58 3.81 -5.74
CA MET A 1 76.86 5.07 -6.03
C MET A 1 75.65 5.15 -5.12
N GLY A 2 75.84 5.86 -4.02
CA GLY A 2 74.80 6.00 -2.99
C GLY A 2 73.79 7.07 -3.37
N LYS A 3 72.50 6.83 -2.97
CA LYS A 3 71.53 7.90 -2.90
C LYS A 3 71.00 7.95 -1.47
N ALA A 4 71.20 9.14 -0.87
CA ALA A 4 70.81 9.47 0.50
C ALA A 4 69.31 9.71 0.61
N ASN A 5 68.75 9.27 1.75
CA ASN A 5 67.39 9.59 2.21
C ASN A 5 67.35 10.98 2.85
N PRO A 6 66.33 11.81 2.57
CA PRO A 6 66.18 13.07 3.30
C PRO A 6 65.37 12.88 4.59
N SER A 7 65.79 13.55 5.66
CA SER A 7 65.19 13.60 6.99
C SER A 7 63.89 14.43 7.04
N PRO A 8 62.99 14.17 8.01
CA PRO A 8 61.73 14.91 8.14
C PRO A 8 61.93 16.28 8.83
N PRO A 9 61.05 17.27 8.56
CA PRO A 9 61.17 18.61 9.14
C PRO A 9 60.66 18.68 10.62
N ARG A 10 61.34 19.53 11.38
CA ARG A 10 61.07 19.83 12.80
C ARG A 10 59.75 20.56 13.00
N SER A 11 59.00 20.12 14.02
CA SER A 11 57.82 20.80 14.57
C SER A 11 58.21 22.06 15.36
N LEU A 12 57.64 23.20 14.99
CA LEU A 12 57.68 24.44 15.76
C LEU A 12 56.54 24.50 16.77
N ARG A 13 56.83 24.65 18.05
CA ARG A 13 55.85 24.93 19.13
C ARG A 13 55.55 26.42 19.15
N PRO A 14 54.27 26.82 19.31
CA PRO A 14 53.91 28.22 19.57
C PRO A 14 54.14 28.60 21.05
N PRO A 15 54.39 29.90 21.37
CA PRO A 15 54.68 30.37 22.70
C PRO A 15 53.41 30.49 23.59
N ALA A 16 53.62 30.31 24.89
CA ALA A 16 52.62 30.45 25.91
C ALA A 16 52.23 31.92 26.13
N THR A 17 50.92 32.23 26.15
CA THR A 17 50.40 33.55 26.53
C THR A 17 49.68 33.43 27.86
N ASN A 18 50.10 34.28 28.81
CA ASN A 18 49.47 34.47 30.13
C ASN A 18 48.08 35.11 30.04
N PRO A 19 47.11 34.69 30.86
CA PRO A 19 45.80 35.33 30.92
C PRO A 19 45.85 36.61 31.78
N ARG A 20 45.32 37.71 31.24
CA ARG A 20 44.97 38.92 32.05
C ARG A 20 43.51 38.81 32.51
N PRO A 21 43.15 39.33 33.69
CA PRO A 21 41.77 39.25 34.21
C PRO A 21 40.86 40.22 33.46
N CYS A 22 39.71 39.68 33.01
CA CYS A 22 38.67 40.41 32.30
C CYS A 22 37.70 41.04 33.29
N GLY A 23 37.55 42.37 33.23
CA GLY A 23 36.58 43.11 34.03
C GLY A 23 35.14 42.89 33.52
N LEU A 24 34.24 42.75 34.49
CA LEU A 24 32.82 42.57 34.26
C LEU A 24 32.20 43.88 33.78
N ILE A 25 31.78 43.90 32.51
CA ILE A 25 30.92 45.01 32.00
C ILE A 25 29.48 44.49 31.97
N VAL A 26 28.64 45.06 32.82
CA VAL A 26 27.20 44.79 32.88
C VAL A 26 26.50 45.71 31.89
N TYR A 27 25.89 45.14 30.82
CA TYR A 27 24.97 45.84 29.95
C TYR A 27 23.52 45.64 30.41
N PRO A 28 22.66 46.66 30.40
CA PRO A 28 21.25 46.46 30.71
C PRO A 28 20.57 45.68 29.57
N MET A 29 20.00 44.53 29.87
CA MET A 29 19.16 43.79 28.94
C MET A 29 17.79 44.40 28.82
N ASN A 30 17.52 45.06 27.70
CA ASN A 30 16.16 45.31 27.24
C ASN A 30 15.58 43.98 26.75
N ALA A 31 14.64 43.42 27.48
CA ALA A 31 13.92 42.22 27.08
C ALA A 31 12.96 42.54 25.94
N PRO A 32 13.04 41.88 24.78
CA PRO A 32 11.95 41.88 23.83
C PRO A 32 10.80 40.98 24.32
N LEU A 33 9.60 41.56 24.29
CA LEU A 33 8.35 40.84 24.54
C LEU A 33 8.24 39.65 23.59
N LEU A 34 8.50 38.45 24.10
CA LEU A 34 8.26 37.22 23.37
C LEU A 34 6.75 36.98 23.36
N THR A 35 6.08 37.33 22.29
CA THR A 35 4.73 36.84 21.98
C THR A 35 4.80 35.35 21.77
N LEU A 36 4.41 34.58 22.79
CA LEU A 36 4.20 33.15 22.70
C LEU A 36 3.01 32.89 21.76
N LEU A 37 3.28 32.61 20.50
CA LEU A 37 2.29 32.03 19.59
C LEU A 37 2.06 30.58 20.07
N ALA A 38 1.01 30.38 20.88
CA ALA A 38 0.53 29.06 21.22
C ALA A 38 0.01 28.41 19.93
N ALA A 39 0.86 27.64 19.26
CA ALA A 39 0.42 26.69 18.26
C ALA A 39 -0.41 25.63 19.01
N THR A 40 -1.73 25.74 18.94
CA THR A 40 -2.63 24.66 19.32
C THR A 40 -2.35 23.51 18.36
N LEU A 41 -1.51 22.55 18.79
CA LEU A 41 -1.50 21.22 18.22
C LEU A 41 -2.93 20.69 18.41
N LEU A 42 -3.74 20.66 17.36
CA LEU A 42 -4.89 19.78 17.32
C LEU A 42 -4.30 18.37 17.42
N ALA A 43 -4.31 17.81 18.61
CA ALA A 43 -4.07 16.39 18.80
C ALA A 43 -5.15 15.67 17.98
N ALA A 44 -4.74 15.00 16.91
CA ALA A 44 -5.58 14.04 16.25
C ALA A 44 -6.08 13.07 17.35
N GLY A 45 -7.39 13.01 17.53
CA GLY A 45 -7.98 12.08 18.50
C GLY A 45 -7.50 10.67 18.19
N PRO A 46 -7.46 9.76 19.18
CA PRO A 46 -7.03 8.39 18.93
C PRO A 46 -7.90 7.81 17.82
N ALA A 47 -7.23 7.32 16.76
CA ALA A 47 -7.90 6.60 15.68
C ALA A 47 -8.83 5.55 16.29
N LEU A 48 -10.09 5.54 15.89
CA LEU A 48 -11.10 4.59 16.40
C LEU A 48 -10.63 3.18 16.03
N LYS A 49 -9.98 2.49 16.98
CA LYS A 49 -9.56 1.11 16.77
C LYS A 49 -10.81 0.25 16.72
N LEU A 50 -11.11 -0.29 15.54
CA LEU A 50 -12.21 -1.24 15.39
C LEU A 50 -11.95 -2.46 16.30
N ALA A 51 -13.04 -2.97 16.92
CA ALA A 51 -12.92 -4.12 17.81
C ALA A 51 -12.45 -5.36 17.03
N ASP A 52 -11.47 -6.08 17.60
CA ASP A 52 -10.99 -7.35 17.04
C ASP A 52 -12.11 -8.39 17.00
N SER A 53 -12.22 -9.10 15.90
CA SER A 53 -13.15 -10.19 15.66
C SER A 53 -12.43 -11.39 15.04
N VAL A 54 -12.98 -12.57 15.19
CA VAL A 54 -12.53 -13.74 14.43
C VAL A 54 -13.30 -13.81 13.12
N PRO A 55 -12.70 -14.31 12.04
CA PRO A 55 -13.42 -14.56 10.80
C PRO A 55 -14.58 -15.53 10.99
N PRO A 56 -15.68 -15.40 10.20
CA PRO A 56 -16.89 -16.20 10.39
C PRO A 56 -16.75 -17.69 9.99
N ALA A 57 -15.64 -18.04 9.33
CA ALA A 57 -15.34 -19.41 8.91
C ALA A 57 -13.83 -19.69 8.99
N GLN A 58 -13.48 -20.97 8.97
CA GLN A 58 -12.08 -21.39 8.93
C GLN A 58 -11.46 -21.06 7.57
N ASN A 59 -10.22 -20.57 7.57
CA ASN A 59 -9.40 -20.41 6.38
C ASN A 59 -9.15 -21.77 5.71
N LYS A 60 -9.29 -21.80 4.39
CA LYS A 60 -8.97 -22.96 3.54
C LYS A 60 -8.18 -22.45 2.35
N VAL A 61 -6.94 -22.87 2.26
CA VAL A 61 -6.06 -22.54 1.15
C VAL A 61 -5.18 -23.74 0.79
N THR A 62 -5.02 -24.00 -0.50
CA THR A 62 -4.04 -24.94 -1.03
C THR A 62 -3.25 -24.26 -2.14
N ILE A 63 -1.94 -24.49 -2.14
CA ILE A 63 -1.03 -23.97 -3.16
C ILE A 63 -0.24 -25.16 -3.72
N THR A 64 -0.44 -25.44 -5.01
CA THR A 64 0.20 -26.57 -5.70
C THR A 64 0.85 -26.10 -6.98
N VAL A 65 1.96 -26.76 -7.38
CA VAL A 65 2.60 -26.52 -8.67
C VAL A 65 2.30 -27.72 -9.58
N LYS A 66 1.74 -27.45 -10.76
CA LYS A 66 1.45 -28.44 -11.79
C LYS A 66 1.95 -27.93 -13.14
N GLY A 67 3.02 -28.52 -13.65
CA GLY A 67 3.69 -28.01 -14.85
C GLY A 67 4.16 -26.59 -14.64
N ASP A 68 3.85 -25.72 -15.56
CA ASP A 68 4.28 -24.31 -15.54
C ASP A 68 3.36 -23.39 -14.71
N LYS A 69 2.39 -23.95 -13.98
CA LYS A 69 1.42 -23.19 -13.20
C LYS A 69 1.52 -23.50 -11.71
N ARG A 70 1.48 -22.42 -10.91
CA ARG A 70 1.14 -22.47 -9.48
C ARG A 70 -0.34 -22.21 -9.36
N ILE A 71 -1.06 -23.15 -8.77
CA ILE A 71 -2.51 -23.12 -8.59
C ILE A 71 -2.80 -22.83 -7.13
N ILE A 72 -3.55 -21.77 -6.87
CA ILE A 72 -3.99 -21.36 -5.54
C ILE A 72 -5.51 -21.54 -5.48
N GLU A 73 -5.97 -22.46 -4.65
CA GLU A 73 -7.39 -22.65 -4.35
C GLU A 73 -7.65 -22.15 -2.93
N SER A 74 -8.65 -21.27 -2.76
CA SER A 74 -8.91 -20.63 -1.47
C SER A 74 -10.38 -20.29 -1.30
N ASN A 75 -10.84 -20.28 -0.02
CA ASN A 75 -12.12 -19.70 0.34
C ASN A 75 -12.06 -18.19 0.69
N GLY A 76 -10.92 -17.53 0.54
CA GLY A 76 -10.76 -16.09 0.78
C GLY A 76 -10.98 -15.64 2.22
N ILE A 77 -11.11 -16.55 3.17
CA ILE A 77 -11.25 -16.25 4.60
C ILE A 77 -9.85 -16.03 5.17
N PRO A 78 -9.56 -14.90 5.85
CA PRO A 78 -8.26 -14.68 6.49
C PRO A 78 -8.04 -15.64 7.67
N ASP A 79 -6.78 -15.98 7.93
CA ASP A 79 -6.35 -16.89 9.01
C ASP A 79 -5.84 -16.14 10.26
N HIS A 80 -6.26 -14.90 10.39
CA HIS A 80 -5.93 -14.00 11.50
C HIS A 80 -7.17 -13.22 11.93
N LYS A 81 -7.08 -12.53 13.08
CA LYS A 81 -8.14 -11.62 13.53
C LYS A 81 -8.37 -10.50 12.51
N VAL A 82 -9.61 -10.11 12.39
CA VAL A 82 -10.10 -9.00 11.57
C VAL A 82 -10.84 -8.00 12.46
N ALA A 83 -11.27 -6.86 11.93
CA ALA A 83 -12.27 -6.06 12.63
C ALA A 83 -13.65 -6.68 12.53
N ALA A 84 -14.60 -6.17 13.33
CA ALA A 84 -16.01 -6.50 13.14
C ALA A 84 -16.49 -5.98 11.78
N PHE A 85 -17.11 -6.87 10.98
CA PHE A 85 -17.78 -6.53 9.74
C PHE A 85 -19.23 -7.07 9.80
N PRO A 86 -20.25 -6.22 9.52
CA PRO A 86 -20.16 -4.83 9.05
C PRO A 86 -19.65 -3.86 10.11
N ASN A 87 -19.10 -2.72 9.65
CA ASN A 87 -18.70 -1.61 10.49
C ASN A 87 -19.14 -0.27 9.86
N ARG A 88 -18.83 0.86 10.55
CA ARG A 88 -19.29 2.19 10.14
C ARG A 88 -18.83 2.57 8.71
N GLY A 89 -17.64 2.12 8.26
CA GLY A 89 -17.10 2.42 6.94
C GLY A 89 -17.34 1.33 5.90
N ASN A 90 -17.76 0.12 6.34
CA ASN A 90 -17.98 -1.01 5.45
C ASN A 90 -19.23 -1.81 5.90
N PRO A 91 -20.32 -1.76 5.12
CA PRO A 91 -21.59 -2.41 5.48
C PRO A 91 -21.61 -3.91 5.16
N ASN A 92 -20.56 -4.47 4.60
CA ASN A 92 -20.55 -5.84 4.08
C ASN A 92 -20.12 -6.84 5.15
N VAL A 93 -20.55 -8.09 5.00
CA VAL A 93 -20.21 -9.23 5.86
C VAL A 93 -19.21 -10.12 5.16
N ILE A 94 -18.18 -10.60 5.86
CA ILE A 94 -17.24 -11.58 5.31
C ILE A 94 -17.98 -12.88 5.00
N SER A 95 -17.76 -13.44 3.81
CA SER A 95 -18.25 -14.75 3.41
C SER A 95 -17.23 -15.55 2.61
N GLU A 96 -17.37 -16.88 2.64
CA GLU A 96 -16.51 -17.77 1.89
C GLU A 96 -16.63 -17.51 0.37
N GLN A 97 -15.48 -17.49 -0.29
CA GLN A 97 -15.35 -17.38 -1.73
C GLN A 97 -14.94 -18.74 -2.31
N LYS A 98 -14.90 -18.83 -3.63
CA LYS A 98 -14.42 -20.03 -4.35
C LYS A 98 -13.33 -19.61 -5.34
N TYR A 99 -12.17 -19.27 -4.83
CA TYR A 99 -11.05 -18.87 -5.66
C TYR A 99 -10.31 -20.07 -6.22
N ARG A 100 -10.01 -20.01 -7.51
CA ARG A 100 -9.02 -20.79 -8.19
C ARG A 100 -8.21 -19.85 -9.06
N LEU A 101 -7.06 -19.45 -8.52
CA LEU A 101 -6.13 -18.54 -9.17
C LEU A 101 -4.94 -19.34 -9.69
N GLU A 102 -4.45 -18.94 -10.84
CA GLU A 102 -3.28 -19.55 -11.45
C GLU A 102 -2.23 -18.46 -11.70
N VAL A 103 -0.98 -18.76 -11.42
CA VAL A 103 0.13 -17.87 -11.76
C VAL A 103 1.24 -18.69 -12.41
N PRO A 104 2.06 -18.11 -13.28
CA PRO A 104 3.26 -18.77 -13.80
C PRO A 104 4.13 -19.29 -12.65
N ALA A 105 4.57 -20.54 -12.72
CA ALA A 105 5.55 -21.11 -11.78
C ALA A 105 6.97 -20.54 -12.04
N HIS A 106 7.23 -20.17 -13.31
CA HIS A 106 8.49 -19.60 -13.80
C HIS A 106 8.19 -18.25 -14.49
N PRO A 107 7.90 -17.19 -13.73
CA PRO A 107 7.51 -15.90 -14.28
C PRO A 107 8.61 -15.28 -15.14
N GLN A 108 8.21 -14.56 -16.18
CA GLN A 108 9.10 -13.80 -17.06
C GLN A 108 8.64 -12.36 -17.15
N PRO A 109 9.57 -11.40 -17.33
CA PRO A 109 9.19 -10.02 -17.63
C PRO A 109 8.31 -9.96 -18.89
N ALA A 110 7.29 -9.12 -18.87
CA ALA A 110 6.47 -8.88 -20.07
C ALA A 110 7.29 -8.15 -21.14
N THR A 111 7.12 -8.52 -22.40
CA THR A 111 7.71 -7.83 -23.55
C THR A 111 7.06 -6.47 -23.77
N GLU A 112 5.76 -6.38 -23.49
CA GLU A 112 4.99 -5.14 -23.49
C GLU A 112 4.32 -4.96 -22.14
N GLN A 113 4.25 -3.71 -21.68
CA GLN A 113 3.62 -3.43 -20.39
C GLN A 113 2.14 -3.78 -20.43
N PRO A 114 1.63 -4.56 -19.48
CA PRO A 114 0.22 -4.83 -19.37
C PRO A 114 -0.54 -3.50 -19.23
N GLY A 115 -1.48 -3.21 -20.11
CA GLY A 115 -2.16 -1.91 -20.16
C GLY A 115 -2.93 -1.61 -18.88
N ARG A 116 -3.83 -2.47 -18.46
CA ARG A 116 -4.60 -2.32 -17.23
C ARG A 116 -4.39 -3.56 -16.36
N PHE A 117 -3.97 -3.38 -15.11
CA PHE A 117 -3.84 -4.53 -14.26
C PHE A 117 -5.22 -5.12 -13.88
N PRO A 118 -5.30 -6.42 -13.60
CA PRO A 118 -6.53 -7.08 -13.18
C PRO A 118 -7.05 -6.50 -11.86
N TYR A 119 -8.30 -6.77 -11.53
CA TYR A 119 -8.96 -6.32 -10.30
C TYR A 119 -8.15 -6.69 -9.04
N ALA A 120 -7.70 -7.94 -8.93
CA ALA A 120 -6.76 -8.35 -7.90
C ALA A 120 -5.33 -8.30 -8.47
N TRP A 121 -4.45 -7.63 -7.77
CA TRP A 121 -3.04 -7.52 -8.14
C TRP A 121 -2.25 -8.81 -7.83
N GLY A 122 -2.67 -9.54 -6.82
CA GLY A 122 -2.03 -10.76 -6.37
C GLY A 122 -2.85 -11.47 -5.30
N VAL A 123 -2.26 -12.49 -4.70
CA VAL A 123 -2.87 -13.32 -3.65
C VAL A 123 -1.85 -13.63 -2.56
N ALA A 124 -2.26 -13.45 -1.30
CA ALA A 124 -1.45 -13.78 -0.13
C ALA A 124 -1.38 -15.30 0.10
N LEU A 125 -0.39 -15.75 0.90
CA LEU A 125 -0.22 -17.17 1.23
C LEU A 125 -1.42 -17.77 1.99
N ASN A 126 -2.23 -16.94 2.64
CA ASN A 126 -3.49 -17.37 3.24
C ASN A 126 -4.68 -17.35 2.27
N GLY A 127 -4.45 -17.10 0.99
CA GLY A 127 -5.46 -17.11 -0.05
C GLY A 127 -6.37 -15.88 -0.11
N VAL A 128 -6.11 -14.85 0.69
CA VAL A 128 -6.76 -13.53 0.59
C VAL A 128 -6.10 -12.72 -0.51
N VAL A 129 -6.89 -12.02 -1.32
CA VAL A 129 -6.36 -11.26 -2.46
C VAL A 129 -5.79 -9.91 -2.05
N PHE A 130 -4.79 -9.45 -2.79
CA PHE A 130 -4.28 -8.09 -2.76
C PHE A 130 -5.01 -7.25 -3.80
N ASP A 131 -5.70 -6.20 -3.34
CA ASP A 131 -6.41 -5.24 -4.19
C ASP A 131 -5.99 -3.81 -3.81
N PRO A 132 -4.91 -3.29 -4.41
CA PRO A 132 -4.41 -1.96 -4.07
C PRO A 132 -5.31 -0.83 -4.57
N GLY A 133 -6.27 -1.11 -5.44
CA GLY A 133 -7.15 -0.11 -6.04
C GLY A 133 -8.33 0.26 -5.15
N THR A 134 -9.03 1.33 -5.52
CA THR A 134 -10.34 1.71 -4.97
C THR A 134 -11.34 1.94 -6.09
N ALA A 135 -12.63 1.80 -5.80
CA ALA A 135 -13.70 2.15 -6.72
C ALA A 135 -14.01 3.65 -6.67
N GLU A 136 -13.65 4.30 -5.58
CA GLU A 136 -13.96 5.68 -5.26
C GLU A 136 -13.11 6.64 -6.11
N VAL A 137 -13.78 7.60 -6.73
CA VAL A 137 -13.18 8.61 -7.60
C VAL A 137 -13.53 10.02 -7.13
N TYR A 138 -12.75 11.00 -7.55
CA TYR A 138 -12.99 12.41 -7.22
C TYR A 138 -14.38 12.89 -7.64
N ASN A 139 -14.84 12.49 -8.82
CA ASN A 139 -16.18 12.75 -9.31
C ASN A 139 -16.99 11.44 -9.35
N ASP A 140 -17.89 11.22 -8.40
CA ASP A 140 -18.67 10.00 -8.26
C ASP A 140 -19.62 9.72 -9.46
N GLY A 141 -19.93 10.73 -10.27
CA GLY A 141 -20.74 10.59 -11.47
C GLY A 141 -20.00 9.91 -12.64
N ASP A 142 -18.67 9.86 -12.58
CA ASP A 142 -17.82 9.31 -13.63
C ASP A 142 -16.81 8.29 -13.07
N ARG A 143 -17.19 7.02 -13.09
CA ARG A 143 -16.32 5.92 -12.63
C ARG A 143 -15.07 5.71 -13.51
N SER A 144 -15.00 6.34 -14.70
CA SER A 144 -13.81 6.34 -15.56
C SER A 144 -12.78 7.38 -15.14
N ASN A 145 -13.14 8.28 -14.23
CA ASN A 145 -12.26 9.35 -13.73
C ASN A 145 -10.95 8.75 -13.21
N PRO A 146 -9.78 9.25 -13.68
CA PRO A 146 -8.48 8.74 -13.26
C PRO A 146 -8.10 9.14 -11.83
N TRP A 147 -8.74 10.16 -11.25
CA TRP A 147 -8.49 10.64 -9.89
C TRP A 147 -9.15 9.72 -8.85
N ARG A 148 -8.55 8.54 -8.69
CA ARG A 148 -8.97 7.58 -7.68
C ARG A 148 -8.37 7.89 -6.33
N TYR A 149 -9.20 7.81 -5.29
CA TYR A 149 -8.73 7.96 -3.93
C TYR A 149 -7.75 6.85 -3.57
N GLU A 150 -6.75 7.20 -2.75
CA GLU A 150 -5.85 6.24 -2.14
C GLU A 150 -6.51 5.62 -0.90
N ALA A 151 -6.51 4.29 -0.83
CA ALA A 151 -7.16 3.58 0.27
C ALA A 151 -6.51 3.86 1.63
N LEU A 152 -5.17 4.02 1.63
CA LEU A 152 -4.36 4.22 2.84
C LEU A 152 -3.81 5.65 2.90
N ARG A 153 -4.68 6.63 2.87
CA ARG A 153 -4.27 8.03 2.98
C ARG A 153 -3.55 8.30 4.30
N SER A 154 -2.41 8.98 4.21
CA SER A 154 -1.52 9.24 5.36
C SER A 154 -2.06 10.22 6.41
N ASN A 155 -3.07 11.03 6.07
CA ASN A 155 -3.55 12.15 6.88
C ASN A 155 -5.00 12.01 7.37
N THR A 156 -5.61 10.85 7.21
CA THR A 156 -6.98 10.57 7.65
C THR A 156 -7.08 9.21 8.30
N GLU A 157 -8.07 9.03 9.14
CA GLU A 157 -8.42 7.71 9.68
C GLU A 157 -8.58 6.72 8.52
N MET A 158 -7.83 5.66 8.53
CA MET A 158 -7.66 4.64 7.48
C MET A 158 -8.68 4.72 6.34
N GLY A 159 -8.30 5.39 5.25
CA GLY A 159 -9.14 5.52 4.05
C GLY A 159 -10.28 6.53 4.11
N THR A 160 -10.36 7.41 5.12
CA THR A 160 -11.37 8.48 5.11
C THR A 160 -11.05 9.53 4.05
N THR A 161 -12.08 10.10 3.44
CA THR A 161 -12.00 11.20 2.49
C THR A 161 -13.10 12.20 2.76
N PRO A 162 -13.06 13.43 2.25
CA PRO A 162 -14.20 14.36 2.36
C PRO A 162 -15.50 13.78 1.81
N ARG A 163 -15.44 12.87 0.83
CA ARG A 163 -16.60 12.18 0.25
C ARG A 163 -16.94 10.87 0.93
N ILE A 164 -15.95 10.25 1.60
CA ILE A 164 -16.09 9.04 2.38
C ILE A 164 -15.62 9.35 3.81
N PRO A 165 -16.36 10.16 4.56
CA PRO A 165 -15.93 10.63 5.88
C PRO A 165 -15.84 9.52 6.91
N THR A 166 -16.48 8.37 6.65
CA THR A 166 -16.38 7.16 7.47
C THR A 166 -15.22 6.26 7.06
N GLY A 167 -14.50 6.61 6.00
CA GLY A 167 -13.46 5.77 5.40
C GLY A 167 -14.02 4.52 4.74
N LEU A 168 -13.11 3.65 4.30
CA LEU A 168 -13.44 2.35 3.71
C LEU A 168 -13.71 1.28 4.77
N GLY A 169 -13.64 1.61 6.06
CA GLY A 169 -13.81 0.65 7.16
C GLY A 169 -12.72 -0.40 7.21
N LEU A 170 -11.48 -0.02 6.84
CA LEU A 170 -10.33 -0.90 6.87
C LEU A 170 -10.02 -1.33 8.31
N ASP A 171 -9.65 -2.59 8.48
CA ASP A 171 -9.16 -3.11 9.76
C ASP A 171 -7.66 -2.90 9.96
N GLN A 172 -7.11 -3.41 11.06
CA GLN A 172 -5.70 -3.34 11.39
C GLN A 172 -4.78 -4.07 10.38
N ASN A 173 -5.33 -4.89 9.49
CA ASN A 173 -4.60 -5.53 8.40
C ASN A 173 -4.76 -4.78 7.08
N HIS A 174 -5.26 -3.54 7.13
CA HIS A 174 -5.58 -2.75 5.94
C HIS A 174 -6.51 -3.49 4.97
N GLY A 175 -7.39 -4.31 5.51
CA GLY A 175 -8.37 -5.09 4.77
C GLY A 175 -9.80 -4.63 5.04
N HIS A 176 -10.67 -4.88 4.09
CA HIS A 176 -12.12 -4.74 4.24
C HIS A 176 -12.88 -5.71 3.32
N VAL A 177 -14.21 -5.55 3.22
CA VAL A 177 -15.08 -6.53 2.59
C VAL A 177 -15.79 -5.92 1.38
N GLN A 178 -15.73 -6.60 0.23
CA GLN A 178 -16.51 -6.27 -0.96
C GLN A 178 -18.00 -6.57 -0.77
N PRO A 179 -18.91 -6.00 -1.59
CA PRO A 179 -20.34 -6.31 -1.55
C PRO A 179 -20.69 -7.80 -1.72
N ASN A 180 -19.83 -8.58 -2.38
CA ASN A 180 -19.96 -10.03 -2.51
C ASN A 180 -19.44 -10.84 -1.30
N GLY A 181 -18.98 -10.16 -0.25
CA GLY A 181 -18.44 -10.78 0.96
C GLY A 181 -16.95 -11.10 0.89
N ALA A 182 -16.24 -10.75 -0.17
CA ALA A 182 -14.81 -11.01 -0.33
C ALA A 182 -13.98 -10.05 0.53
N TYR A 183 -13.30 -10.60 1.55
CA TYR A 183 -12.28 -9.87 2.29
C TYR A 183 -11.00 -9.77 1.46
N HIS A 184 -10.35 -8.59 1.46
CA HIS A 184 -9.13 -8.34 0.67
C HIS A 184 -8.28 -7.27 1.33
N TYR A 185 -6.97 -7.23 0.96
CA TYR A 185 -6.00 -6.27 1.50
C TYR A 185 -5.76 -5.10 0.56
N HIS A 186 -5.79 -3.88 1.10
CA HIS A 186 -5.35 -2.64 0.43
C HIS A 186 -3.92 -2.24 0.77
N GLY A 187 -3.34 -2.81 1.81
CA GLY A 187 -1.98 -2.51 2.29
C GLY A 187 -1.35 -3.69 3.00
N LEU A 188 -0.46 -3.41 3.94
CA LEU A 188 0.27 -4.43 4.69
C LEU A 188 -0.69 -5.29 5.53
N PRO A 189 -0.78 -6.61 5.28
CA PRO A 189 -1.55 -7.53 6.11
C PRO A 189 -0.79 -7.82 7.42
N THR A 190 -0.85 -6.89 8.37
CA THR A 190 0.04 -6.84 9.55
C THR A 190 0.06 -8.13 10.36
N LEU A 191 -1.11 -8.72 10.64
CA LEU A 191 -1.19 -9.96 11.41
C LEU A 191 -0.74 -11.20 10.60
N LEU A 192 -0.95 -11.20 9.28
CA LEU A 192 -0.38 -12.23 8.42
C LEU A 192 1.15 -12.16 8.41
N ILE A 193 1.70 -10.96 8.25
CA ILE A 193 3.15 -10.73 8.28
C ILE A 193 3.72 -11.19 9.63
N ALA A 194 3.14 -10.77 10.74
CA ALA A 194 3.56 -11.16 12.08
C ALA A 194 3.55 -12.68 12.28
N ARG A 195 2.50 -13.37 11.81
CA ARG A 195 2.40 -14.82 11.87
C ARG A 195 3.48 -15.52 11.02
N LEU A 196 3.68 -15.08 9.77
CA LEU A 196 4.65 -15.68 8.86
C LEU A 196 6.10 -15.38 9.28
N SER A 197 6.35 -14.21 9.86
CA SER A 197 7.67 -13.86 10.38
C SER A 197 7.96 -14.47 11.74
N GLY A 198 6.95 -14.93 12.48
CA GLY A 198 7.10 -15.32 13.89
C GLY A 198 7.36 -14.13 14.81
N GLY A 199 7.04 -12.90 14.37
CA GLY A 199 7.36 -11.65 15.09
C GLY A 199 8.82 -11.19 14.92
N GLU A 200 9.60 -11.87 14.10
CA GLU A 200 11.02 -11.55 13.84
C GLU A 200 11.18 -10.59 12.67
N THR A 201 12.25 -9.80 12.69
CA THR A 201 12.69 -9.03 11.53
C THR A 201 13.38 -9.96 10.55
N LYS A 202 12.67 -10.35 9.49
CA LYS A 202 13.20 -11.20 8.42
C LYS A 202 12.56 -10.87 7.07
N MET A 203 13.20 -11.29 6.00
CA MET A 203 12.62 -11.25 4.66
C MET A 203 11.47 -12.26 4.60
N THR A 204 10.23 -11.76 4.63
CA THR A 204 9.03 -12.60 4.80
C THR A 204 8.28 -12.71 3.49
N HIS A 205 8.22 -13.92 2.93
CA HIS A 205 7.39 -14.23 1.78
C HIS A 205 5.92 -14.21 2.20
N VAL A 206 5.09 -13.39 1.55
CA VAL A 206 3.69 -13.17 1.94
C VAL A 206 2.68 -13.55 0.87
N GLY A 207 3.10 -13.79 -0.37
CA GLY A 207 2.17 -14.11 -1.46
C GLY A 207 2.81 -14.16 -2.84
N TRP A 208 1.94 -14.18 -3.83
CA TRP A 208 2.29 -14.22 -5.25
C TRP A 208 1.54 -13.10 -5.98
N ALA A 209 2.23 -12.36 -6.81
CA ALA A 209 1.60 -11.42 -7.72
C ALA A 209 0.91 -12.18 -8.88
N ALA A 210 -0.03 -11.54 -9.57
CA ALA A 210 -0.80 -12.15 -10.65
C ALA A 210 0.06 -12.61 -11.84
N ASP A 211 1.27 -12.08 -11.97
CA ASP A 211 2.27 -12.47 -12.96
C ASP A 211 3.22 -13.59 -12.48
N GLY A 212 3.04 -14.09 -11.26
CA GLY A 212 3.76 -15.23 -10.72
C GLY A 212 5.02 -14.90 -9.91
N TYR A 213 5.47 -13.65 -9.90
CA TYR A 213 6.60 -13.28 -9.05
C TYR A 213 6.23 -13.30 -7.57
N PRO A 214 7.18 -13.71 -6.69
CA PRO A 214 6.95 -13.73 -5.25
C PRO A 214 6.83 -12.33 -4.67
N VAL A 215 6.04 -12.21 -3.61
CA VAL A 215 5.79 -10.96 -2.89
C VAL A 215 6.32 -11.10 -1.47
N TYR A 216 7.19 -10.19 -1.08
CA TYR A 216 7.74 -10.08 0.28
C TYR A 216 7.16 -8.85 0.99
N ALA A 217 7.29 -8.82 2.30
CA ALA A 217 6.78 -7.71 3.09
C ALA A 217 7.90 -7.04 3.89
N VAL A 218 7.97 -5.73 3.72
CA VAL A 218 8.77 -4.72 4.38
C VAL A 218 10.27 -4.94 4.24
N TYR A 219 10.81 -6.04 4.77
CA TYR A 219 12.27 -6.24 4.87
C TYR A 219 12.83 -7.07 3.72
N ALA A 220 13.99 -6.64 3.22
CA ALA A 220 14.82 -7.42 2.30
C ALA A 220 16.31 -7.13 2.55
N TYR A 221 17.18 -7.91 1.92
CA TYR A 221 18.61 -7.74 2.06
C TYR A 221 19.07 -6.35 1.57
N ALA A 222 19.94 -5.67 2.32
CA ALA A 222 20.43 -4.35 1.94
C ALA A 222 21.15 -4.38 0.58
N GLN A 223 21.95 -5.44 0.34
CA GLN A 223 22.51 -5.78 -0.97
C GLN A 223 21.68 -6.90 -1.58
N ALA A 224 21.09 -6.61 -2.74
CA ALA A 224 20.06 -7.48 -3.31
C ALA A 224 20.58 -8.89 -3.69
N ASP A 225 21.84 -9.02 -4.01
CA ASP A 225 22.53 -10.25 -4.43
C ASP A 225 23.30 -10.95 -3.28
N ASP A 226 23.27 -10.40 -2.07
CA ASP A 226 23.97 -10.94 -0.90
C ASP A 226 23.03 -11.29 0.24
N ALA A 227 22.72 -12.59 0.39
CA ALA A 227 21.91 -13.12 1.47
C ALA A 227 22.54 -12.97 2.88
N LYS A 228 23.80 -12.55 2.99
CA LYS A 228 24.49 -12.29 4.25
C LYS A 228 24.45 -10.81 4.62
N SER A 229 24.03 -9.93 3.72
CA SER A 229 23.91 -8.52 4.01
C SER A 229 22.80 -8.26 5.03
N ALA A 230 22.89 -7.16 5.76
CA ALA A 230 21.87 -6.78 6.75
C ALA A 230 20.49 -6.65 6.11
N LEU A 231 19.45 -6.99 6.85
CA LEU A 231 18.08 -6.70 6.47
C LEU A 231 17.75 -5.24 6.74
N LYS A 232 17.02 -4.61 5.86
CA LYS A 232 16.47 -3.27 6.06
C LYS A 232 15.04 -3.19 5.52
N PRO A 233 14.21 -2.28 6.05
CA PRO A 233 12.93 -1.99 5.42
C PRO A 233 13.17 -1.38 4.03
N MET A 234 12.47 -1.89 3.03
CA MET A 234 12.57 -1.38 1.67
C MET A 234 11.73 -0.12 1.50
N ARG A 235 12.31 0.87 0.86
CA ARG A 235 11.64 2.12 0.54
C ARG A 235 11.15 2.13 -0.90
N SER A 236 9.93 2.61 -1.06
CA SER A 236 9.37 2.89 -2.39
C SER A 236 10.14 4.01 -3.10
N SER A 237 10.24 3.93 -4.43
CA SER A 237 10.75 5.04 -5.25
C SER A 237 9.64 5.98 -5.73
N TYR A 238 8.43 5.85 -5.19
CA TYR A 238 7.36 6.82 -5.39
C TYR A 238 7.42 7.89 -4.30
N ARG A 239 7.11 9.13 -4.70
CA ARG A 239 6.99 10.28 -3.78
C ARG A 239 5.82 11.15 -4.18
N LEU A 240 5.37 12.03 -3.29
CA LEU A 240 4.42 13.07 -3.63
C LEU A 240 5.00 14.04 -4.67
N LYS A 241 4.19 14.38 -5.67
CA LYS A 241 4.49 15.45 -6.62
C LYS A 241 4.59 16.78 -5.89
N THR A 242 5.44 17.66 -6.36
CA THR A 242 5.63 19.01 -5.79
C THR A 242 4.80 20.08 -6.48
N ALA A 243 4.46 19.88 -7.76
CA ALA A 243 3.62 20.78 -8.53
C ALA A 243 2.15 20.65 -8.10
N ASP A 244 1.39 21.74 -8.21
CA ASP A 244 -0.04 21.73 -7.99
C ASP A 244 -0.73 20.79 -8.98
N ARG A 245 -1.86 20.20 -8.57
CA ARG A 245 -2.62 19.23 -9.37
C ARG A 245 -3.12 19.82 -10.69
N GLY A 246 -3.36 21.14 -10.74
CA GLY A 246 -3.83 21.83 -11.96
C GLY A 246 -5.26 21.46 -12.38
N GLY A 247 -6.02 20.87 -11.47
CA GLY A 247 -7.41 20.50 -11.72
C GLY A 247 -8.38 21.66 -11.73
N ASP A 248 -9.61 21.41 -12.19
CA ASP A 248 -10.70 22.39 -12.30
C ASP A 248 -11.60 22.48 -11.05
N GLY A 249 -11.40 21.62 -10.06
CA GLY A 249 -12.23 21.50 -8.85
C GLY A 249 -13.61 20.85 -9.07
N GLN A 250 -13.92 20.42 -10.30
CA GLN A 250 -15.18 19.77 -10.66
C GLN A 250 -14.96 18.31 -11.12
N THR A 251 -14.14 18.13 -12.15
CA THR A 251 -13.79 16.81 -12.68
C THR A 251 -12.44 16.30 -12.19
N SER A 252 -11.60 17.21 -11.71
CA SER A 252 -10.26 16.93 -11.18
C SER A 252 -9.94 17.79 -9.96
N PRO A 253 -9.22 17.28 -8.97
CA PRO A 253 -8.91 18.01 -7.74
C PRO A 253 -7.92 19.14 -7.99
N THR A 254 -8.07 20.24 -7.25
CA THR A 254 -7.13 21.37 -7.21
C THR A 254 -6.14 21.24 -6.07
N GLY A 255 -5.23 22.21 -5.96
CA GLY A 255 -4.29 22.36 -4.85
C GLY A 255 -3.11 21.41 -4.91
N LYS A 256 -2.36 21.36 -3.81
CA LYS A 256 -1.14 20.55 -3.74
C LYS A 256 -1.46 19.07 -3.51
N PRO A 257 -0.65 18.16 -4.10
CA PRO A 257 -0.67 16.75 -3.76
C PRO A 257 -0.48 16.53 -2.25
N ASP A 258 -1.37 15.74 -1.66
CA ASP A 258 -1.40 15.43 -0.22
C ASP A 258 -1.52 13.94 0.06
N GLY A 259 -1.42 13.09 -0.98
CA GLY A 259 -1.58 11.65 -0.91
C GLY A 259 -3.04 11.18 -0.93
N SER A 260 -3.99 12.10 -1.14
CA SER A 260 -5.41 11.74 -1.24
C SER A 260 -5.74 10.88 -2.43
N PHE A 261 -4.95 11.00 -3.50
CA PHE A 261 -5.17 10.31 -4.76
C PHE A 261 -3.93 9.54 -5.19
N ALA A 262 -4.12 8.40 -5.83
CA ALA A 262 -3.01 7.65 -6.42
C ALA A 262 -2.19 8.49 -7.42
N LEU A 263 -2.84 9.43 -8.12
CA LEU A 263 -2.20 10.36 -9.06
C LEU A 263 -1.40 11.48 -8.38
N ASP A 264 -1.48 11.62 -7.08
CA ASP A 264 -0.62 12.56 -6.33
C ASP A 264 0.85 12.13 -6.31
N PHE A 265 1.11 10.88 -6.61
CA PHE A 265 2.44 10.32 -6.56
C PHE A 265 3.09 10.21 -7.93
N GLU A 266 4.41 10.28 -7.95
CA GLU A 266 5.27 10.07 -9.11
C GLU A 266 6.39 9.10 -8.75
N TYR A 267 6.78 8.28 -9.74
CA TYR A 267 7.98 7.45 -9.64
C TYR A 267 9.22 8.28 -9.94
N VAL A 268 10.24 8.18 -9.07
CA VAL A 268 11.53 8.84 -9.25
C VAL A 268 12.64 7.79 -9.14
N PRO A 269 13.33 7.46 -10.23
CA PRO A 269 14.39 6.46 -10.20
C PRO A 269 15.44 6.76 -9.12
N GLY A 270 15.76 5.77 -8.29
CA GLY A 270 16.76 5.89 -7.23
C GLY A 270 16.33 6.69 -6.00
N HIS A 271 15.08 7.13 -5.90
CA HIS A 271 14.55 7.77 -4.69
C HIS A 271 14.45 6.79 -3.51
N GLY A 272 14.10 5.54 -3.79
CA GLY A 272 14.04 4.43 -2.85
C GLY A 272 14.85 3.23 -3.34
N ASP A 273 14.46 2.05 -2.88
CA ASP A 273 15.18 0.79 -3.13
C ASP A 273 14.58 -0.04 -4.27
N LEU A 274 13.35 0.31 -4.69
CA LEU A 274 12.52 -0.47 -5.58
C LEU A 274 12.34 0.23 -6.92
N ASP A 275 12.14 -0.55 -7.97
CA ASP A 275 11.84 -0.04 -9.31
C ASP A 275 10.40 0.49 -9.41
N GLU A 276 10.01 0.92 -10.61
CA GLU A 276 8.66 1.46 -10.88
C GLU A 276 7.53 0.44 -10.69
N PHE A 277 7.86 -0.85 -10.65
CA PHE A 277 6.91 -1.92 -10.39
C PHE A 277 6.77 -2.23 -8.90
N GLY A 278 7.59 -1.60 -8.03
CA GLY A 278 7.62 -1.87 -6.60
C GLY A 278 8.37 -3.15 -6.24
N GLY A 279 9.37 -3.51 -7.05
CA GLY A 279 10.19 -4.69 -6.86
C GLY A 279 11.66 -4.46 -7.22
N ARG A 280 12.43 -5.53 -7.17
CA ARG A 280 13.82 -5.58 -7.61
C ARG A 280 14.27 -7.02 -7.87
N THR A 281 15.37 -7.20 -8.57
CA THR A 281 16.02 -8.52 -8.74
C THR A 281 17.03 -8.75 -7.62
N GLY A 282 17.07 -9.97 -7.09
CA GLY A 282 18.03 -10.36 -6.05
C GLY A 282 17.74 -11.73 -5.49
N VAL A 283 18.54 -12.14 -4.50
CA VAL A 283 18.37 -13.41 -3.79
C VAL A 283 17.33 -13.27 -2.68
N THR A 284 16.64 -14.36 -2.40
CA THR A 284 15.68 -14.46 -1.30
C THR A 284 15.84 -15.80 -0.59
N PRO A 285 15.28 -16.02 0.61
CA PRO A 285 15.33 -17.32 1.28
C PRO A 285 14.78 -18.47 0.40
N GLU A 286 13.69 -18.22 -0.35
CA GLU A 286 13.05 -19.23 -1.20
C GLU A 286 13.70 -19.32 -2.60
N PHE A 287 14.45 -18.29 -3.02
CA PHE A 287 15.11 -18.22 -4.32
C PHE A 287 16.58 -17.82 -4.16
N PRO A 288 17.44 -18.72 -3.65
CA PRO A 288 18.86 -18.40 -3.39
C PRO A 288 19.69 -18.17 -4.65
N GLN A 289 19.17 -18.57 -5.82
CA GLN A 289 19.80 -18.29 -7.13
C GLN A 289 19.37 -16.95 -7.71
N GLY A 290 18.52 -16.22 -7.02
CA GLY A 290 17.97 -14.95 -7.44
C GLY A 290 16.67 -15.05 -8.25
N THR A 291 15.84 -14.07 -8.10
CA THR A 291 14.60 -13.84 -8.85
C THR A 291 14.25 -12.36 -8.83
N TYR A 292 13.37 -11.92 -9.70
CA TYR A 292 12.68 -10.68 -9.46
C TYR A 292 11.60 -10.92 -8.38
N TYR A 293 11.42 -9.97 -7.46
CA TYR A 293 10.42 -10.04 -6.42
C TYR A 293 9.84 -8.67 -6.09
N TYR A 294 8.59 -8.65 -5.70
CA TYR A 294 7.92 -7.45 -5.20
C TYR A 294 8.08 -7.31 -3.69
N VAL A 295 8.00 -6.07 -3.20
CA VAL A 295 7.99 -5.79 -1.77
C VAL A 295 6.81 -4.89 -1.42
N LEU A 296 5.98 -5.33 -0.48
CA LEU A 296 5.00 -4.48 0.18
C LEU A 296 5.73 -3.52 1.11
N THR A 297 5.44 -2.22 1.02
CA THR A 297 6.14 -1.15 1.74
C THR A 297 5.22 -0.43 2.72
N GLU A 298 5.81 0.25 3.71
CA GLU A 298 5.09 1.10 4.66
C GLU A 298 4.69 2.47 4.06
N GLU A 299 5.23 2.79 2.88
CA GLU A 299 4.96 4.00 2.11
C GLU A 299 4.18 3.65 0.84
N PHE A 300 3.53 4.68 0.23
CA PHE A 300 2.90 4.50 -1.08
C PHE A 300 3.88 3.86 -2.09
N PRO A 301 3.47 2.84 -2.85
CA PRO A 301 2.10 2.39 -3.09
C PRO A 301 1.59 1.31 -2.13
N PHE A 302 2.26 1.00 -1.02
CA PHE A 302 1.96 -0.06 -0.06
C PHE A 302 1.92 -1.45 -0.68
N ILE A 303 0.99 -1.70 -1.59
CA ILE A 303 0.95 -2.80 -2.55
C ILE A 303 1.26 -2.21 -3.93
N PRO A 304 2.19 -2.79 -4.71
CA PRO A 304 2.54 -2.27 -6.02
C PRO A 304 1.33 -2.10 -6.96
N ARG A 305 1.42 -1.12 -7.87
CA ARG A 305 0.33 -0.74 -8.80
C ARG A 305 0.56 -1.22 -10.23
N LYS A 306 1.70 -1.82 -10.50
CA LYS A 306 2.10 -2.34 -11.79
C LYS A 306 2.57 -3.79 -11.66
N LEU A 307 2.62 -4.51 -12.75
CA LEU A 307 3.17 -5.85 -12.83
C LEU A 307 4.38 -5.87 -13.77
N LYS A 308 5.43 -6.59 -13.41
CA LYS A 308 6.65 -6.77 -14.20
C LYS A 308 6.42 -7.73 -15.36
N GLY A 309 5.64 -8.78 -15.09
CA GLY A 309 5.26 -9.82 -16.02
C GLY A 309 3.82 -9.68 -16.51
N THR A 310 3.38 -10.64 -17.31
CA THR A 310 2.00 -10.71 -17.79
C THR A 310 1.12 -11.39 -16.75
N PRO A 311 0.04 -10.73 -16.26
CA PRO A 311 -0.86 -11.33 -15.28
C PRO A 311 -1.63 -12.50 -15.89
N ASP A 312 -1.86 -13.54 -15.07
CA ASP A 312 -2.68 -14.67 -15.48
C ASP A 312 -4.17 -14.25 -15.60
N PRO A 313 -4.87 -14.70 -16.65
CA PRO A 313 -6.28 -14.34 -16.87
C PRO A 313 -7.23 -14.77 -15.75
N SER A 314 -6.86 -15.69 -14.88
CA SER A 314 -7.67 -16.11 -13.73
C SER A 314 -7.99 -14.94 -12.78
N PHE A 315 -7.11 -13.93 -12.69
CA PHE A 315 -7.34 -12.73 -11.90
C PHE A 315 -8.36 -11.77 -12.52
N ASN A 316 -8.62 -11.84 -13.81
CA ASN A 316 -9.64 -11.02 -14.49
C ASN A 316 -11.07 -11.42 -14.12
N LYS A 317 -11.31 -12.69 -13.84
CA LYS A 317 -12.64 -13.24 -13.50
C LYS A 317 -13.18 -12.62 -12.19
N MET A 318 -12.31 -12.32 -11.25
CA MET A 318 -12.68 -11.74 -9.96
C MET A 318 -13.40 -10.38 -10.10
N ARG A 319 -13.08 -9.60 -11.14
CA ARG A 319 -13.73 -8.32 -11.42
C ARG A 319 -15.21 -8.49 -11.83
N MET A 320 -15.51 -9.53 -12.56
CA MET A 320 -16.89 -9.79 -13.02
C MET A 320 -17.79 -10.18 -11.83
N ASP A 321 -17.29 -11.02 -10.92
CA ASP A 321 -18.03 -11.49 -9.76
C ASP A 321 -18.27 -10.36 -8.72
N ALA A 322 -17.27 -9.48 -8.52
CA ALA A 322 -17.40 -8.33 -7.61
C ALA A 322 -18.43 -7.29 -8.09
N HIS A 323 -18.64 -7.16 -9.41
CA HIS A 323 -19.59 -6.22 -9.99
C HIS A 323 -20.96 -6.82 -10.30
N ALA A 324 -21.09 -8.14 -10.42
CA ALA A 324 -22.35 -8.81 -10.72
C ALA A 324 -23.43 -8.56 -9.63
N ASN A 325 -23.00 -8.37 -8.38
CA ASN A 325 -23.92 -8.13 -7.26
C ASN A 325 -24.32 -6.65 -7.07
N LEU A 326 -23.69 -5.70 -7.77
CA LEU A 326 -24.07 -4.28 -7.67
C LEU A 326 -25.38 -3.94 -8.41
N GLY A 327 -25.88 -4.86 -9.26
CA GLY A 327 -27.15 -4.72 -9.98
C GLY A 327 -28.38 -5.24 -9.22
N GLY A 328 -28.22 -5.89 -8.06
CA GLY A 328 -29.28 -6.65 -7.38
C GLY A 328 -29.75 -6.15 -6.03
N GLN A 329 -29.17 -5.14 -5.42
CA GLN A 329 -29.65 -4.61 -4.14
C GLN A 329 -30.49 -3.33 -4.32
N SER A 330 -31.72 -3.52 -4.80
CA SER A 330 -32.83 -2.67 -4.39
C SER A 330 -33.17 -3.06 -2.94
N GLY A 331 -32.89 -2.18 -1.98
CA GLY A 331 -33.20 -2.38 -0.57
C GLY A 331 -34.69 -2.66 -0.35
N PRO A 332 -35.08 -3.33 0.79
CA PRO A 332 -36.47 -3.61 1.10
C PRO A 332 -37.15 -2.29 1.46
N GLY A 333 -37.88 -1.67 0.50
CA GLY A 333 -38.63 -0.46 0.78
C GLY A 333 -39.26 0.33 -0.36
N ALA A 334 -39.08 -0.04 -1.62
CA ALA A 334 -39.80 0.63 -2.71
C ALA A 334 -41.11 -0.09 -3.02
N LYS A 335 -42.20 0.25 -2.31
CA LYS A 335 -43.56 -0.13 -2.72
C LYS A 335 -43.87 0.47 -4.10
N GLY A 336 -44.12 -0.41 -5.07
CA GLY A 336 -44.47 -0.08 -6.43
C GLY A 336 -45.65 0.88 -6.51
N LYS A 337 -45.49 1.99 -7.20
CA LYS A 337 -46.61 2.77 -7.74
C LYS A 337 -47.07 2.12 -9.05
N GLY A 338 -48.40 1.86 -9.08
CA GLY A 338 -49.08 1.05 -10.07
C GLY A 338 -48.88 1.51 -11.52
N LYS A 339 -48.89 0.52 -12.38
CA LYS A 339 -49.02 0.66 -13.83
C LYS A 339 -50.39 1.29 -14.17
N GLY A 340 -50.35 2.56 -14.60
CA GLY A 340 -51.50 3.16 -15.29
C GLY A 340 -51.69 2.47 -16.64
N LYS A 341 -52.87 1.86 -16.82
CA LYS A 341 -53.34 1.34 -18.13
C LYS A 341 -53.47 2.48 -19.10
N LYS A 342 -52.75 2.41 -20.23
CA LYS A 342 -53.02 3.25 -21.42
C LYS A 342 -54.25 2.72 -22.08
N GLY A 343 -55.30 3.59 -22.20
CA GLY A 343 -56.47 3.33 -23.04
C GLY A 343 -56.14 3.43 -24.55
N PRO A 344 -57.01 2.89 -25.41
CA PRO A 344 -56.81 2.86 -26.86
C PRO A 344 -56.92 4.26 -27.47
N PRO A 345 -56.32 4.52 -28.64
CA PRO A 345 -56.40 5.81 -29.33
C PRO A 345 -57.80 6.04 -29.96
N PRO A 346 -58.22 7.31 -30.08
CA PRO A 346 -59.48 7.64 -30.71
C PRO A 346 -59.40 7.49 -32.25
N GLN A 347 -60.50 7.13 -32.85
CA GLN A 347 -60.73 7.00 -34.32
C GLN A 347 -60.65 8.36 -35.02
#